data_2732fd7740e0323d17f3decef92103fd
#
_entry.id   2732fd7740e0323d17f3decef92103fd
#
_cell.length_a   1.000
_cell.length_b   1.000
_cell.length_c   1.000
_cell.angle_alpha   90.00
_cell.angle_beta   90.00
_cell.angle_gamma   90.00
#
_symmetry.space_group_name_H-M   'P 1'
#
loop_
_entity.id
_entity.type
_entity.pdbx_description
1 polymer ?
#
loop_
_entity_poly.entity_id
_entity_poly.type
_entity_poly.pdbx_seq_one_letter_code
_entity_poly.pdbx_strand_id
1 'polypeptide(L)'
;MEKKVLFTASTASHIRNFHLPYLRAFCEHGWTVHVACGGPEAVIPDAHEVKILPFRKKMLAAENLQAARTLRRMMEEEQYDLISTHTSLAAFFTRVAVKGMKKRPPVACMVHGYLFDEETPWLKQAVLLTAEKWMASVTDLLLTMNEWDYALAKKHRLGTRVVSVPGVGVDFSRLDACPELTREVLRNQLNIPEDAVVMLYPAEFSERKSQAVLIRAMARLPGRAVLILAGDGEHLEDCKALAKGLGVADRVRFPGYVSPIGPWYRMADIAVSASRSEGLPFNIMEAMYSGLPVVASGVKGHTDLLQRSGAGFLYPYGDEELCAEAIQMLMGSEDMREHLGAAGRREVVQYSLDQALPGIMERYEELALEDKAKPVAR
;
A
#
# COMPACT_ATOMS: atom_id res chain seq x y z
N MET A 1 23.69 26.15 -4.02
CA MET A 1 24.09 24.78 -3.68
C MET A 1 22.99 23.86 -4.19
N GLU A 2 23.36 22.76 -4.80
CA GLU A 2 22.46 21.74 -5.28
C GLU A 2 21.70 21.11 -4.09
N LYS A 3 20.36 21.04 -4.17
CA LYS A 3 19.54 20.47 -3.10
C LYS A 3 19.61 18.95 -3.16
N LYS A 4 19.67 18.27 -1.99
CA LYS A 4 19.76 16.81 -1.91
C LYS A 4 18.62 16.23 -1.09
N VAL A 5 17.99 15.17 -1.61
CA VAL A 5 16.98 14.41 -0.88
C VAL A 5 17.43 12.96 -0.70
N LEU A 6 17.17 12.39 0.48
CA LEU A 6 17.38 10.98 0.77
C LEU A 6 16.03 10.26 0.94
N PHE A 7 15.76 9.27 0.10
CA PHE A 7 14.64 8.33 0.28
C PHE A 7 15.10 7.09 1.01
N THR A 8 14.37 6.67 2.04
CA THR A 8 14.68 5.43 2.78
C THR A 8 13.50 4.48 2.82
N ALA A 9 13.74 3.17 2.59
CA ALA A 9 12.74 2.11 2.68
C ALA A 9 13.35 0.77 3.09
N SER A 10 12.54 -0.15 3.62
CA SER A 10 13.02 -1.49 4.02
C SER A 10 13.44 -2.36 2.84
N THR A 11 12.93 -2.08 1.63
CA THR A 11 13.23 -2.84 0.40
C THR A 11 13.29 -1.92 -0.82
N ALA A 12 14.13 -2.28 -1.80
CA ALA A 12 14.20 -1.60 -3.09
C ALA A 12 12.88 -1.72 -3.88
N SER A 13 12.16 -2.84 -3.73
CA SER A 13 10.86 -3.04 -4.38
C SER A 13 9.82 -2.03 -3.92
N HIS A 14 9.84 -1.62 -2.65
CA HIS A 14 8.94 -0.58 -2.15
C HIS A 14 9.17 0.77 -2.87
N ILE A 15 10.43 1.17 -3.04
CA ILE A 15 10.75 2.39 -3.79
C ILE A 15 10.29 2.28 -5.25
N ARG A 16 10.61 1.16 -5.92
CA ARG A 16 10.25 0.97 -7.33
C ARG A 16 8.75 0.92 -7.58
N ASN A 17 7.99 0.34 -6.66
CA ASN A 17 6.55 0.18 -6.85
C ASN A 17 5.74 1.44 -6.49
N PHE A 18 6.28 2.32 -5.63
CA PHE A 18 5.47 3.40 -5.05
C PHE A 18 6.09 4.80 -5.17
N HIS A 19 7.41 4.92 -5.40
CA HIS A 19 8.08 6.21 -5.24
C HIS A 19 8.83 6.71 -6.48
N LEU A 20 8.90 5.95 -7.58
CA LEU A 20 9.59 6.42 -8.80
C LEU A 20 9.04 7.77 -9.32
N PRO A 21 7.73 8.05 -9.31
CA PRO A 21 7.23 9.35 -9.73
C PRO A 21 7.76 10.51 -8.87
N TYR A 22 7.95 10.28 -7.57
CA TYR A 22 8.52 11.27 -6.65
C TYR A 22 10.01 11.49 -6.89
N LEU A 23 10.78 10.41 -7.13
CA LEU A 23 12.21 10.54 -7.46
C LEU A 23 12.37 11.36 -8.73
N ARG A 24 11.58 11.06 -9.77
CA ARG A 24 11.56 11.80 -11.03
C ARG A 24 11.20 13.27 -10.82
N ALA A 25 10.15 13.57 -10.07
CA ALA A 25 9.73 14.95 -9.79
C ALA A 25 10.83 15.74 -9.08
N PHE A 26 11.54 15.13 -8.11
CA PHE A 26 12.70 15.79 -7.48
C PHE A 26 13.83 16.06 -8.48
N CYS A 27 14.14 15.12 -9.38
CA CYS A 27 15.13 15.33 -10.44
C CYS A 27 14.72 16.47 -11.39
N GLU A 28 13.46 16.52 -11.82
CA GLU A 28 12.90 17.58 -12.67
C GLU A 28 12.96 18.95 -11.99
N HIS A 29 12.85 19.01 -10.66
CA HIS A 29 13.01 20.22 -9.85
C HIS A 29 14.49 20.52 -9.51
N GLY A 30 15.44 19.79 -10.11
CA GLY A 30 16.88 20.05 -9.96
C GLY A 30 17.48 19.57 -8.63
N TRP A 31 16.90 18.54 -8.01
CA TRP A 31 17.44 17.93 -6.81
C TRP A 31 18.32 16.73 -7.14
N THR A 32 19.37 16.53 -6.36
CA THR A 32 20.10 15.26 -6.33
C THR A 32 19.37 14.28 -5.43
N VAL A 33 18.99 13.12 -5.98
CA VAL A 33 18.19 12.10 -5.32
C VAL A 33 19.05 10.91 -4.93
N HIS A 34 19.14 10.62 -3.64
CA HIS A 34 19.76 9.40 -3.12
C HIS A 34 18.71 8.47 -2.53
N VAL A 35 18.94 7.17 -2.65
CA VAL A 35 18.06 6.12 -2.08
C VAL A 35 18.88 5.22 -1.17
N ALA A 36 18.41 4.95 0.04
CA ALA A 36 18.97 3.97 0.94
C ALA A 36 17.91 2.93 1.33
N CYS A 37 18.10 1.69 0.89
CA CYS A 37 17.08 0.64 1.05
C CYS A 37 17.69 -0.74 1.34
N GLY A 38 16.86 -1.67 1.83
CA GLY A 38 17.25 -3.07 2.00
C GLY A 38 16.99 -3.90 0.75
N GLY A 39 17.51 -5.12 0.76
CA GLY A 39 17.32 -6.09 -0.31
C GLY A 39 18.59 -6.35 -1.12
N PRO A 40 18.49 -7.08 -2.22
CA PRO A 40 19.59 -7.26 -3.15
C PRO A 40 19.97 -5.94 -3.82
N GLU A 41 21.16 -5.88 -4.38
CA GLU A 41 21.59 -4.74 -5.20
C GLU A 41 20.58 -4.49 -6.33
N ALA A 42 20.16 -3.24 -6.51
CA ALA A 42 19.10 -2.90 -7.44
C ALA A 42 19.38 -1.54 -8.09
N VAL A 43 19.14 -1.48 -9.39
CA VAL A 43 19.05 -0.20 -10.10
C VAL A 43 17.66 0.39 -9.81
N ILE A 44 17.66 1.64 -9.36
CA ILE A 44 16.44 2.42 -9.13
C ILE A 44 16.47 3.61 -10.09
N PRO A 45 15.53 3.68 -11.04
CA PRO A 45 15.44 4.82 -11.95
C PRO A 45 15.33 6.14 -11.20
N ASP A 46 15.88 7.19 -11.77
CA ASP A 46 15.86 8.55 -11.23
C ASP A 46 16.57 8.71 -9.86
N ALA A 47 17.33 7.70 -9.40
CA ALA A 47 18.22 7.81 -8.25
C ALA A 47 19.66 8.03 -8.72
N HIS A 48 20.31 9.09 -8.22
CA HIS A 48 21.73 9.39 -8.51
C HIS A 48 22.67 8.46 -7.74
N GLU A 49 22.27 8.04 -6.54
CA GLU A 49 22.98 7.03 -5.74
C GLU A 49 21.99 6.09 -5.05
N VAL A 50 22.32 4.79 -5.04
CA VAL A 50 21.56 3.76 -4.31
C VAL A 50 22.48 3.06 -3.32
N LYS A 51 22.16 3.17 -2.03
CA LYS A 51 22.87 2.49 -0.94
C LYS A 51 22.06 1.32 -0.42
N ILE A 52 22.59 0.12 -0.55
CA ILE A 52 21.97 -1.08 0.04
C ILE A 52 22.35 -1.18 1.51
N LEU A 53 21.30 -1.26 2.36
CA LEU A 53 21.41 -1.37 3.81
C LEU A 53 21.01 -2.76 4.31
N PRO A 54 21.63 -3.26 5.38
CA PRO A 54 21.38 -4.62 5.88
C PRO A 54 20.09 -4.72 6.70
N PHE A 55 18.98 -4.14 6.24
CA PHE A 55 17.72 -4.22 6.95
C PHE A 55 17.20 -5.65 7.06
N ARG A 56 16.74 -6.02 8.27
CA ARG A 56 16.12 -7.31 8.59
C ARG A 56 14.71 -7.10 9.13
N LYS A 57 13.75 -7.92 8.70
CA LYS A 57 12.34 -7.86 9.15
C LYS A 57 12.20 -7.93 10.69
N LYS A 58 13.11 -8.63 11.36
CA LYS A 58 13.14 -8.73 12.83
C LYS A 58 13.63 -7.42 13.44
N MET A 59 12.74 -6.69 14.14
CA MET A 59 13.00 -5.32 14.65
C MET A 59 14.28 -5.23 15.49
N LEU A 60 14.57 -6.18 16.35
CA LEU A 60 15.73 -6.19 17.26
C LEU A 60 17.00 -6.77 16.64
N ALA A 61 17.06 -6.99 15.34
CA ALA A 61 18.26 -7.47 14.68
C ALA A 61 19.39 -6.42 14.75
N ALA A 62 20.61 -6.85 15.04
CA ALA A 62 21.77 -5.97 15.15
C ALA A 62 22.10 -5.24 13.85
N GLU A 63 21.78 -5.86 12.72
CA GLU A 63 21.95 -5.31 11.38
C GLU A 63 21.13 -4.01 11.17
N ASN A 64 19.98 -3.89 11.82
CA ASN A 64 19.18 -2.68 11.76
C ASN A 64 19.87 -1.48 12.44
N LEU A 65 20.61 -1.73 13.54
CA LEU A 65 21.45 -0.71 14.16
C LEU A 65 22.67 -0.35 13.30
N GLN A 66 23.21 -1.32 12.57
CA GLN A 66 24.28 -1.07 11.59
C GLN A 66 23.74 -0.20 10.45
N ALA A 67 22.53 -0.48 9.95
CA ALA A 67 21.86 0.34 8.95
C ALA A 67 21.67 1.79 9.44
N ALA A 68 21.21 1.99 10.69
CA ALA A 68 21.08 3.32 11.29
C ALA A 68 22.41 4.07 11.39
N ARG A 69 23.51 3.37 11.74
CA ARG A 69 24.86 4.00 11.77
C ARG A 69 25.33 4.39 10.36
N THR A 70 25.07 3.57 9.36
CA THR A 70 25.40 3.89 7.96
C THR A 70 24.60 5.10 7.48
N LEU A 71 23.27 5.12 7.75
CA LEU A 71 22.42 6.27 7.44
C LEU A 71 22.92 7.55 8.09
N ARG A 72 23.32 7.50 9.37
CA ARG A 72 23.86 8.65 10.07
C ARG A 72 25.12 9.20 9.40
N ARG A 73 26.05 8.31 9.00
CA ARG A 73 27.27 8.70 8.28
C ARG A 73 26.93 9.37 6.94
N MET A 74 26.03 8.79 6.15
CA MET A 74 25.56 9.39 4.90
C MET A 74 25.01 10.80 5.12
N MET A 75 24.20 11.00 6.17
CA MET A 75 23.63 12.31 6.50
C MET A 75 24.68 13.33 6.91
N GLU A 76 25.72 12.91 7.61
CA GLU A 76 26.85 13.76 8.03
C GLU A 76 27.76 14.13 6.85
N GLU A 77 27.97 13.21 5.90
CA GLU A 77 28.82 13.43 4.72
C GLU A 77 28.09 14.23 3.63
N GLU A 78 26.85 13.86 3.29
CA GLU A 78 26.11 14.40 2.14
C GLU A 78 25.32 15.68 2.42
N GLN A 79 25.06 16.00 3.70
CA GLN A 79 24.31 17.19 4.11
C GLN A 79 22.96 17.35 3.38
N TYR A 80 22.07 16.36 3.52
CA TYR A 80 20.73 16.37 2.87
C TYR A 80 19.88 17.56 3.31
N ASP A 81 19.12 18.12 2.36
CA ASP A 81 18.13 19.17 2.60
C ASP A 81 16.76 18.58 3.03
N LEU A 82 16.54 17.27 2.76
CA LEU A 82 15.31 16.56 3.12
C LEU A 82 15.59 15.06 3.24
N ILE A 83 14.95 14.42 4.23
CA ILE A 83 14.82 12.96 4.28
C ILE A 83 13.35 12.61 4.12
N SER A 84 13.04 11.72 3.15
CA SER A 84 11.74 11.08 3.00
C SER A 84 11.85 9.62 3.39
N THR A 85 11.14 9.21 4.47
CA THR A 85 11.27 7.86 5.02
C THR A 85 9.97 7.09 4.92
N HIS A 86 10.08 5.82 4.48
CA HIS A 86 8.96 4.94 4.16
C HIS A 86 9.15 3.57 4.79
N THR A 87 8.05 2.82 4.94
CA THR A 87 7.97 1.52 5.64
C THR A 87 8.32 1.63 7.13
N SER A 88 7.59 0.94 7.98
CA SER A 88 7.70 1.09 9.45
C SER A 88 9.11 0.83 9.97
N LEU A 89 9.79 -0.21 9.46
CA LEU A 89 11.14 -0.57 9.90
C LEU A 89 12.17 0.49 9.51
N ALA A 90 12.26 0.84 8.21
CA ALA A 90 13.25 1.83 7.75
C ALA A 90 12.95 3.21 8.32
N ALA A 91 11.67 3.61 8.42
CA ALA A 91 11.28 4.86 9.03
C ALA A 91 11.73 4.97 10.50
N PHE A 92 11.59 3.89 11.27
CA PHE A 92 12.07 3.88 12.65
C PHE A 92 13.59 4.05 12.72
N PHE A 93 14.37 3.23 12.00
CA PHE A 93 15.84 3.28 12.07
C PHE A 93 16.44 4.52 11.39
N THR A 94 15.80 5.10 10.39
CA THR A 94 16.18 6.40 9.83
C THR A 94 16.02 7.49 10.88
N ARG A 95 14.92 7.52 11.61
CA ARG A 95 14.69 8.49 12.69
C ARG A 95 15.63 8.26 13.89
N VAL A 96 15.99 7.01 14.20
CA VAL A 96 17.05 6.69 15.17
C VAL A 96 18.40 7.26 14.72
N ALA A 97 18.74 7.16 13.43
CA ALA A 97 19.98 7.72 12.88
C ALA A 97 20.04 9.24 13.02
N VAL A 98 18.93 9.92 12.81
CA VAL A 98 18.78 11.38 12.92
C VAL A 98 18.85 11.86 14.38
N LYS A 99 18.34 11.03 15.32
CA LYS A 99 18.23 11.41 16.73
C LYS A 99 19.60 11.66 17.36
N GLY A 100 19.74 12.82 17.99
CA GLY A 100 21.00 13.25 18.64
C GLY A 100 22.05 13.85 17.67
N MET A 101 21.73 14.07 16.39
CA MET A 101 22.55 14.87 15.52
C MET A 101 22.45 16.35 15.91
N LYS A 102 23.59 17.06 15.99
CA LYS A 102 23.63 18.50 16.30
C LYS A 102 22.99 19.33 15.19
N LYS A 103 23.26 18.98 13.94
CA LYS A 103 22.65 19.57 12.74
C LYS A 103 22.04 18.41 11.95
N ARG A 104 20.74 18.26 12.06
CA ARG A 104 20.00 17.20 11.38
C ARG A 104 19.21 17.75 10.20
N PRO A 105 19.07 17.00 9.11
CA PRO A 105 18.13 17.35 8.06
C PRO A 105 16.68 17.24 8.54
N PRO A 106 15.73 17.97 7.94
CA PRO A 106 14.30 17.78 8.18
C PRO A 106 13.84 16.40 7.70
N VAL A 107 12.93 15.79 8.46
CA VAL A 107 12.41 14.44 8.22
C VAL A 107 10.93 14.47 7.90
N ALA A 108 10.58 14.04 6.71
CA ALA A 108 9.23 13.68 6.31
C ALA A 108 9.07 12.16 6.44
N CYS A 109 8.10 11.71 7.24
CA CYS A 109 7.78 10.30 7.42
C CYS A 109 6.42 10.01 6.80
N MET A 110 6.38 9.13 5.80
CA MET A 110 5.13 8.67 5.20
C MET A 110 4.73 7.31 5.80
N VAL A 111 3.59 7.29 6.46
CA VAL A 111 3.02 6.10 7.09
C VAL A 111 2.13 5.39 6.08
N HIS A 112 2.59 4.23 5.61
CA HIS A 112 1.84 3.35 4.70
C HIS A 112 0.85 2.42 5.46
N GLY A 113 0.48 2.76 6.66
CA GLY A 113 -0.31 2.00 7.62
C GLY A 113 0.53 1.63 8.84
N TYR A 114 0.09 2.03 10.05
CA TYR A 114 0.72 1.55 11.28
C TYR A 114 0.54 0.04 11.41
N LEU A 115 1.54 -0.63 12.01
CA LEU A 115 1.56 -2.08 12.25
C LEU A 115 0.61 -2.52 13.39
N PHE A 116 -0.30 -1.64 13.78
CA PHE A 116 -1.29 -1.87 14.81
C PHE A 116 -2.59 -1.11 14.50
N ASP A 117 -3.67 -1.57 15.07
CA ASP A 117 -5.04 -1.08 14.94
C ASP A 117 -5.82 -1.37 16.24
N GLU A 118 -7.14 -1.19 16.23
CA GLU A 118 -8.02 -1.41 17.39
C GLU A 118 -8.06 -2.89 17.82
N GLU A 119 -7.87 -3.84 16.90
CA GLU A 119 -7.86 -5.27 17.19
C GLU A 119 -6.49 -5.78 17.68
N THR A 120 -5.47 -4.94 17.58
CA THR A 120 -4.12 -5.32 18.03
C THR A 120 -4.08 -5.45 19.55
N PRO A 121 -3.52 -6.56 20.13
CA PRO A 121 -3.39 -6.73 21.56
C PRO A 121 -2.77 -5.50 22.24
N TRP A 122 -3.41 -5.01 23.30
CA TRP A 122 -3.08 -3.73 23.93
C TRP A 122 -1.59 -3.54 24.29
N LEU A 123 -0.93 -4.61 24.71
CA LEU A 123 0.50 -4.56 25.07
C LEU A 123 1.37 -4.29 23.82
N LYS A 124 1.08 -4.98 22.71
CA LYS A 124 1.76 -4.76 21.42
C LYS A 124 1.51 -3.35 20.91
N GLN A 125 0.26 -2.89 20.97
CA GLN A 125 -0.12 -1.54 20.59
C GLN A 125 0.63 -0.50 21.43
N ALA A 126 0.70 -0.66 22.76
CA ALA A 126 1.41 0.24 23.67
C ALA A 126 2.91 0.32 23.33
N VAL A 127 3.57 -0.80 23.05
CA VAL A 127 4.99 -0.85 22.65
C VAL A 127 5.22 -0.09 21.35
N LEU A 128 4.42 -0.37 20.31
CA LEU A 128 4.57 0.27 19.00
C LEU A 128 4.27 1.77 19.08
N LEU A 129 3.21 2.16 19.77
CA LEU A 129 2.87 3.57 19.98
C LEU A 129 3.94 4.32 20.78
N THR A 130 4.56 3.67 21.78
CA THR A 130 5.66 4.28 22.54
C THR A 130 6.89 4.51 21.64
N ALA A 131 7.20 3.57 20.75
CA ALA A 131 8.26 3.74 19.77
C ALA A 131 7.99 4.93 18.84
N GLU A 132 6.76 5.08 18.35
CA GLU A 132 6.38 6.24 17.50
C GLU A 132 6.45 7.57 18.30
N LYS A 133 5.97 7.62 19.53
CA LYS A 133 6.10 8.79 20.42
C LYS A 133 7.56 9.18 20.66
N TRP A 134 8.43 8.20 20.81
CA TRP A 134 9.87 8.47 20.99
C TRP A 134 10.50 9.09 19.74
N MET A 135 10.03 8.75 18.54
CA MET A 135 10.48 9.29 17.27
C MET A 135 9.81 10.62 16.90
N ALA A 136 8.72 11.01 17.56
CA ALA A 136 7.97 12.23 17.24
C ALA A 136 8.83 13.50 17.24
N SER A 137 9.81 13.60 18.15
CA SER A 137 10.70 14.76 18.28
C SER A 137 11.65 14.97 17.08
N VAL A 138 11.80 13.99 16.21
CA VAL A 138 12.61 14.05 14.99
C VAL A 138 11.79 13.81 13.73
N THR A 139 10.46 13.89 13.83
CA THR A 139 9.53 13.80 12.71
C THR A 139 8.92 15.17 12.46
N ASP A 140 9.45 15.90 11.48
CA ASP A 140 9.03 17.29 11.19
C ASP A 140 7.70 17.29 10.44
N LEU A 141 7.52 16.37 9.48
CA LEU A 141 6.30 16.16 8.72
C LEU A 141 5.90 14.68 8.77
N LEU A 142 4.71 14.40 9.26
CA LEU A 142 4.13 13.06 9.25
C LEU A 142 2.96 13.03 8.26
N LEU A 143 3.08 12.22 7.22
CA LEU A 143 2.05 12.01 6.20
C LEU A 143 1.36 10.69 6.46
N THR A 144 0.03 10.71 6.60
CA THR A 144 -0.81 9.52 6.77
C THR A 144 -1.80 9.41 5.62
N MET A 145 -2.21 8.21 5.25
CA MET A 145 -3.03 7.97 4.06
C MET A 145 -4.39 7.32 4.36
N ASN A 146 -4.73 7.17 5.63
CA ASN A 146 -6.04 6.73 6.08
C ASN A 146 -6.45 7.49 7.35
N GLU A 147 -7.76 7.55 7.60
CA GLU A 147 -8.34 8.37 8.66
C GLU A 147 -7.94 7.87 10.05
N TRP A 148 -7.89 6.55 10.25
CA TRP A 148 -7.52 5.98 11.55
C TRP A 148 -6.08 6.35 11.94
N ASP A 149 -5.12 6.18 11.03
CA ASP A 149 -3.71 6.54 11.26
C ASP A 149 -3.55 8.04 11.48
N TYR A 150 -4.34 8.86 10.75
CA TYR A 150 -4.35 10.32 10.92
C TYR A 150 -4.85 10.71 12.32
N ALA A 151 -6.01 10.21 12.72
CA ALA A 151 -6.60 10.50 14.03
C ALA A 151 -5.66 10.07 15.17
N LEU A 152 -5.06 8.88 15.07
CA LEU A 152 -4.07 8.38 16.02
C LEU A 152 -2.85 9.31 16.10
N ALA A 153 -2.28 9.68 14.96
CA ALA A 153 -1.10 10.52 14.90
C ALA A 153 -1.34 11.91 15.49
N LYS A 154 -2.49 12.51 15.20
CA LYS A 154 -2.93 13.79 15.78
C LYS A 154 -3.13 13.68 17.29
N LYS A 155 -3.88 12.68 17.76
CA LYS A 155 -4.16 12.44 19.20
C LYS A 155 -2.88 12.32 20.01
N HIS A 156 -1.89 11.63 19.48
CA HIS A 156 -0.65 11.34 20.19
C HIS A 156 0.53 12.25 19.80
N ARG A 157 0.30 13.24 18.91
CA ARG A 157 1.32 14.21 18.45
C ARG A 157 2.58 13.50 17.94
N LEU A 158 2.40 12.56 16.99
CA LEU A 158 3.49 11.70 16.50
C LEU A 158 4.43 12.38 15.50
N GLY A 159 4.26 13.66 15.24
CA GLY A 159 5.12 14.53 14.45
C GLY A 159 4.83 16.00 14.71
N THR A 160 5.73 16.89 14.30
CA THR A 160 5.55 18.35 14.42
C THR A 160 4.34 18.82 13.59
N ARG A 161 4.26 18.39 12.34
CA ARG A 161 3.10 18.55 11.46
C ARG A 161 2.57 17.18 11.08
N VAL A 162 1.26 16.98 11.22
CA VAL A 162 0.57 15.75 10.81
C VAL A 162 -0.46 16.11 9.75
N VAL A 163 -0.36 15.50 8.59
CA VAL A 163 -1.19 15.78 7.41
C VAL A 163 -1.74 14.47 6.84
N SER A 164 -3.03 14.46 6.53
CA SER A 164 -3.64 13.38 5.75
C SER A 164 -3.42 13.65 4.26
N VAL A 165 -3.04 12.62 3.50
CA VAL A 165 -2.82 12.66 2.06
C VAL A 165 -3.59 11.54 1.38
N PRO A 166 -3.96 11.68 0.08
CA PRO A 166 -4.68 10.64 -0.66
C PRO A 166 -3.77 9.47 -1.10
N GLY A 167 -2.89 9.02 -0.20
CA GLY A 167 -1.86 8.03 -0.52
C GLY A 167 -0.71 8.62 -1.34
N VAL A 168 0.10 7.73 -1.93
CA VAL A 168 1.20 8.11 -2.83
C VAL A 168 0.76 8.26 -4.29
N GLY A 169 -0.54 8.17 -4.55
CA GLY A 169 -1.10 8.21 -5.89
C GLY A 169 -0.96 6.89 -6.67
N VAL A 170 -1.99 6.57 -7.43
CA VAL A 170 -2.01 5.42 -8.33
C VAL A 170 -1.94 5.92 -9.78
N ASP A 171 -0.99 5.41 -10.54
CA ASP A 171 -0.99 5.59 -11.99
C ASP A 171 -2.04 4.65 -12.61
N PHE A 172 -3.24 5.18 -12.81
CA PHE A 172 -4.33 4.41 -13.39
C PHE A 172 -4.18 4.17 -14.90
N SER A 173 -3.35 4.95 -15.62
CA SER A 173 -3.15 4.79 -17.07
C SER A 173 -2.59 3.41 -17.42
N ARG A 174 -1.85 2.79 -16.51
CA ARG A 174 -1.34 1.42 -16.68
C ARG A 174 -2.43 0.35 -16.77
N LEU A 175 -3.66 0.65 -16.33
CA LEU A 175 -4.78 -0.29 -16.39
C LEU A 175 -5.37 -0.36 -17.81
N ASP A 176 -5.10 0.62 -18.65
CA ASP A 176 -5.54 0.65 -20.05
C ASP A 176 -4.60 -0.15 -20.99
N ALA A 177 -3.49 -0.69 -20.44
CA ALA A 177 -2.55 -1.50 -21.21
C ALA A 177 -3.20 -2.78 -21.78
N CYS A 178 -2.69 -3.25 -22.91
CA CYS A 178 -3.10 -4.49 -23.60
C CYS A 178 -4.62 -4.54 -23.86
N PRO A 179 -5.16 -3.60 -24.65
CA PRO A 179 -6.59 -3.58 -25.00
C PRO A 179 -7.02 -4.81 -25.79
N GLU A 180 -6.09 -5.50 -26.48
CA GLU A 180 -6.31 -6.75 -27.21
C GLU A 180 -6.64 -7.95 -26.29
N LEU A 181 -6.24 -7.92 -25.02
CA LEU A 181 -6.65 -8.91 -24.03
C LEU A 181 -8.05 -8.56 -23.51
N THR A 182 -9.05 -8.89 -24.33
CA THR A 182 -10.45 -8.62 -23.98
C THR A 182 -10.97 -9.55 -22.90
N ARG A 183 -12.16 -9.22 -22.36
CA ARG A 183 -12.87 -10.05 -21.41
C ARG A 183 -13.07 -11.48 -21.93
N GLU A 184 -13.51 -11.63 -23.18
CA GLU A 184 -13.77 -12.94 -23.80
C GLU A 184 -12.47 -13.75 -23.95
N VAL A 185 -11.38 -13.10 -24.41
CA VAL A 185 -10.08 -13.77 -24.60
C VAL A 185 -9.60 -14.38 -23.29
N LEU A 186 -9.59 -13.60 -22.19
CA LEU A 186 -9.12 -14.09 -20.89
C LEU A 186 -10.05 -15.15 -20.29
N ARG A 187 -11.40 -14.99 -20.41
CA ARG A 187 -12.34 -15.98 -19.93
C ARG A 187 -12.17 -17.31 -20.66
N ASN A 188 -11.96 -17.28 -21.97
CA ASN A 188 -11.72 -18.49 -22.78
C ASN A 188 -10.39 -19.17 -22.37
N GLN A 189 -9.31 -18.40 -22.21
CA GLN A 189 -8.01 -18.95 -21.76
C GLN A 189 -8.08 -19.63 -20.39
N LEU A 190 -8.93 -19.12 -19.49
CA LEU A 190 -9.11 -19.65 -18.14
C LEU A 190 -10.24 -20.70 -18.04
N ASN A 191 -10.88 -21.06 -19.17
CA ASN A 191 -12.04 -21.94 -19.24
C ASN A 191 -13.16 -21.50 -18.25
N ILE A 192 -13.50 -20.21 -18.26
CA ILE A 192 -14.56 -19.63 -17.46
C ILE A 192 -15.86 -19.67 -18.24
N PRO A 193 -16.95 -20.27 -17.69
CA PRO A 193 -18.25 -20.26 -18.34
C PRO A 193 -18.75 -18.84 -18.63
N GLU A 194 -19.51 -18.68 -19.71
CA GLU A 194 -20.00 -17.39 -20.17
C GLU A 194 -20.94 -16.72 -19.13
N ASP A 195 -21.78 -17.52 -18.48
CA ASP A 195 -22.71 -17.11 -17.44
C ASP A 195 -22.09 -16.97 -16.04
N ALA A 196 -20.78 -17.25 -15.90
CA ALA A 196 -20.08 -17.16 -14.63
C ALA A 196 -19.92 -15.69 -14.17
N VAL A 197 -20.10 -15.49 -12.86
CA VAL A 197 -19.72 -14.24 -12.19
C VAL A 197 -18.32 -14.39 -11.62
N VAL A 198 -17.41 -13.56 -12.09
CA VAL A 198 -15.97 -13.63 -11.81
C VAL A 198 -15.59 -12.65 -10.72
N MET A 199 -15.06 -13.17 -9.63
CA MET A 199 -14.45 -12.41 -8.56
C MET A 199 -12.93 -12.38 -8.73
N LEU A 200 -12.30 -11.22 -8.56
CA LEU A 200 -10.86 -11.05 -8.67
C LEU A 200 -10.25 -10.52 -7.38
N TYR A 201 -9.18 -11.15 -6.93
CA TYR A 201 -8.30 -10.67 -5.85
C TYR A 201 -6.84 -10.77 -6.26
N PRO A 202 -6.23 -9.68 -6.77
CA PRO A 202 -4.79 -9.62 -7.01
C PRO A 202 -4.07 -9.25 -5.72
N ALA A 203 -3.32 -10.21 -5.15
CA ALA A 203 -2.58 -10.02 -3.91
C ALA A 203 -1.49 -11.09 -3.73
N GLU A 204 -0.42 -10.74 -2.99
CA GLU A 204 0.55 -11.70 -2.47
C GLU A 204 -0.15 -12.75 -1.59
N PHE A 205 0.19 -14.02 -1.73
CA PHE A 205 -0.30 -15.07 -0.83
C PHE A 205 0.43 -15.02 0.51
N SER A 206 -0.18 -14.35 1.47
CA SER A 206 0.37 -14.15 2.81
C SER A 206 -0.71 -14.21 3.88
N GLU A 207 -0.32 -14.46 5.13
CA GLU A 207 -1.26 -14.44 6.27
C GLU A 207 -2.06 -13.13 6.32
N ARG A 208 -1.42 -12.00 6.02
CA ARG A 208 -2.06 -10.69 6.02
C ARG A 208 -3.17 -10.55 4.96
N LYS A 209 -3.00 -11.17 3.79
CA LYS A 209 -3.98 -11.10 2.68
C LYS A 209 -5.12 -12.10 2.81
N SER A 210 -4.97 -13.13 3.64
CA SER A 210 -6.03 -14.03 4.13
C SER A 210 -6.94 -14.64 3.04
N GLN A 211 -6.37 -15.04 1.90
CA GLN A 211 -7.12 -15.64 0.78
C GLN A 211 -8.01 -16.84 1.20
N ALA A 212 -7.64 -17.51 2.27
CA ALA A 212 -8.40 -18.64 2.83
C ALA A 212 -9.86 -18.27 3.18
N VAL A 213 -10.13 -17.03 3.59
CA VAL A 213 -11.51 -16.55 3.88
C VAL A 213 -12.36 -16.59 2.62
N LEU A 214 -11.82 -16.09 1.49
CA LEU A 214 -12.54 -16.10 0.20
C LEU A 214 -12.76 -17.52 -0.31
N ILE A 215 -11.78 -18.42 -0.14
CA ILE A 215 -11.92 -19.83 -0.54
C ILE A 215 -13.00 -20.54 0.28
N ARG A 216 -13.13 -20.25 1.58
CA ARG A 216 -14.23 -20.79 2.40
C ARG A 216 -15.57 -20.19 1.98
N ALA A 217 -15.63 -18.90 1.69
CA ALA A 217 -16.84 -18.26 1.16
C ALA A 217 -17.31 -18.91 -0.15
N MET A 218 -16.40 -19.36 -1.04
CA MET A 218 -16.74 -20.07 -2.27
C MET A 218 -17.55 -21.34 -2.05
N ALA A 219 -17.39 -22.03 -0.93
CA ALA A 219 -18.19 -23.23 -0.61
C ALA A 219 -19.67 -22.90 -0.38
N ARG A 220 -20.00 -21.64 -0.06
CA ARG A 220 -21.37 -21.16 0.17
C ARG A 220 -21.98 -20.50 -1.08
N LEU A 221 -21.19 -20.24 -2.11
CA LEU A 221 -21.62 -19.54 -3.32
C LEU A 221 -22.18 -20.53 -4.37
N PRO A 222 -23.15 -20.11 -5.21
CA PRO A 222 -23.70 -20.91 -6.29
C PRO A 222 -22.63 -21.29 -7.32
N GLY A 223 -22.88 -22.38 -8.09
CA GLY A 223 -21.94 -22.99 -9.02
C GLY A 223 -21.38 -22.06 -10.10
N ARG A 224 -22.12 -21.00 -10.46
CA ARG A 224 -21.66 -19.98 -11.42
C ARG A 224 -20.64 -18.98 -10.86
N ALA A 225 -20.30 -19.05 -9.57
CA ALA A 225 -19.27 -18.22 -8.97
C ALA A 225 -17.87 -18.72 -9.33
N VAL A 226 -17.00 -17.88 -9.84
CA VAL A 226 -15.59 -18.16 -10.13
C VAL A 226 -14.71 -17.16 -9.40
N LEU A 227 -13.73 -17.64 -8.63
CA LEU A 227 -12.77 -16.83 -7.90
C LEU A 227 -11.39 -16.90 -8.56
N ILE A 228 -10.80 -15.75 -8.85
CA ILE A 228 -9.44 -15.63 -9.36
C ILE A 228 -8.57 -15.02 -8.27
N LEU A 229 -7.58 -15.78 -7.82
CA LEU A 229 -6.57 -15.37 -6.87
C LEU A 229 -5.25 -15.18 -7.63
N ALA A 230 -4.98 -13.95 -8.06
CA ALA A 230 -3.81 -13.62 -8.87
C ALA A 230 -2.66 -13.14 -7.97
N GLY A 231 -1.54 -13.84 -8.02
CA GLY A 231 -0.36 -13.54 -7.20
C GLY A 231 0.47 -14.78 -6.91
N ASP A 232 1.51 -14.57 -6.10
CA ASP A 232 2.40 -15.59 -5.59
C ASP A 232 2.67 -15.35 -4.10
N GLY A 233 3.26 -16.30 -3.40
CA GLY A 233 3.61 -16.14 -1.99
C GLY A 233 3.59 -17.46 -1.20
N GLU A 234 4.01 -17.37 0.06
CA GLU A 234 4.25 -18.54 0.93
C GLU A 234 3.01 -19.40 1.21
N HIS A 235 1.79 -18.80 1.15
CA HIS A 235 0.53 -19.51 1.42
C HIS A 235 -0.21 -20.01 0.16
N LEU A 236 0.41 -19.94 -1.03
CA LEU A 236 -0.24 -20.36 -2.28
C LEU A 236 -0.65 -21.84 -2.26
N GLU A 237 0.25 -22.73 -1.85
CA GLU A 237 -0.02 -24.17 -1.83
C GLU A 237 -1.06 -24.55 -0.76
N ASP A 238 -1.05 -23.88 0.40
CA ASP A 238 -2.06 -24.05 1.44
C ASP A 238 -3.46 -23.67 0.91
N CYS A 239 -3.55 -22.57 0.15
CA CYS A 239 -4.79 -22.12 -0.49
C CYS A 239 -5.30 -23.12 -1.54
N LYS A 240 -4.42 -23.69 -2.37
CA LYS A 240 -4.79 -24.75 -3.33
C LYS A 240 -5.31 -26.01 -2.62
N ALA A 241 -4.61 -26.43 -1.55
CA ALA A 241 -5.02 -27.57 -0.74
C ALA A 241 -6.40 -27.33 -0.07
N LEU A 242 -6.62 -26.12 0.45
CA LEU A 242 -7.90 -25.73 1.04
C LEU A 242 -9.04 -25.77 0.01
N ALA A 243 -8.84 -25.22 -1.19
CA ALA A 243 -9.83 -25.25 -2.27
C ALA A 243 -10.22 -26.69 -2.66
N LYS A 244 -9.23 -27.59 -2.73
CA LYS A 244 -9.44 -29.00 -2.99
C LYS A 244 -10.22 -29.68 -1.85
N GLY A 245 -9.82 -29.43 -0.60
CA GLY A 245 -10.48 -29.99 0.59
C GLY A 245 -11.95 -29.59 0.75
N LEU A 246 -12.30 -28.39 0.28
CA LEU A 246 -13.68 -27.88 0.29
C LEU A 246 -14.48 -28.24 -0.98
N GLY A 247 -13.88 -28.92 -1.96
CA GLY A 247 -14.55 -29.29 -3.21
C GLY A 247 -14.87 -28.13 -4.14
N VAL A 248 -14.11 -27.02 -4.06
CA VAL A 248 -14.31 -25.82 -4.88
C VAL A 248 -13.15 -25.53 -5.86
N ALA A 249 -12.21 -26.46 -5.96
CA ALA A 249 -10.99 -26.27 -6.77
C ALA A 249 -11.26 -26.01 -8.26
N ASP A 250 -12.36 -26.52 -8.80
CA ASP A 250 -12.84 -26.31 -10.17
C ASP A 250 -13.36 -24.88 -10.42
N ARG A 251 -13.65 -24.13 -9.35
CA ARG A 251 -14.17 -22.75 -9.40
C ARG A 251 -13.18 -21.71 -8.89
N VAL A 252 -11.98 -22.13 -8.44
CA VAL A 252 -10.91 -21.23 -8.01
C VAL A 252 -9.74 -21.31 -8.99
N ARG A 253 -9.31 -20.17 -9.52
CA ARG A 253 -8.18 -20.06 -10.45
C ARG A 253 -6.98 -19.42 -9.78
N PHE A 254 -5.80 -20.01 -9.98
CA PHE A 254 -4.53 -19.56 -9.46
C PHE A 254 -3.57 -19.29 -10.63
N PRO A 255 -3.69 -18.15 -11.33
CA PRO A 255 -2.87 -17.86 -12.52
C PRO A 255 -1.41 -17.52 -12.20
N GLY A 256 -1.06 -17.40 -10.91
CA GLY A 256 0.25 -16.87 -10.49
C GLY A 256 0.30 -15.34 -10.54
N TYR A 257 1.51 -14.79 -10.57
CA TYR A 257 1.70 -13.35 -10.76
C TYR A 257 1.29 -12.94 -12.18
N VAL A 258 0.47 -11.91 -12.29
CA VAL A 258 -0.06 -11.43 -13.57
C VAL A 258 0.38 -9.99 -13.85
N SER A 259 0.79 -9.73 -15.09
CA SER A 259 1.17 -8.40 -15.58
C SER A 259 0.96 -8.35 -17.11
N PRO A 260 0.32 -7.29 -17.64
CA PRO A 260 -0.34 -6.20 -16.93
C PRO A 260 -1.64 -6.63 -16.24
N ILE A 261 -2.02 -5.92 -15.16
CA ILE A 261 -3.20 -6.27 -14.35
C ILE A 261 -4.53 -5.74 -14.94
N GLY A 262 -4.48 -4.69 -15.75
CA GLY A 262 -5.66 -4.03 -16.31
C GLY A 262 -6.65 -4.98 -17.01
N PRO A 263 -6.21 -5.87 -17.93
CA PRO A 263 -7.08 -6.86 -18.57
C PRO A 263 -7.83 -7.76 -17.57
N TRP A 264 -7.22 -8.10 -16.43
CA TRP A 264 -7.82 -8.93 -15.40
C TRP A 264 -8.96 -8.21 -14.67
N TYR A 265 -8.80 -6.91 -14.38
CA TYR A 265 -9.90 -6.11 -13.85
C TYR A 265 -11.05 -6.00 -14.87
N ARG A 266 -10.76 -5.74 -16.16
CA ARG A 266 -11.78 -5.68 -17.22
C ARG A 266 -12.54 -7.01 -17.40
N MET A 267 -11.90 -8.13 -17.11
CA MET A 267 -12.50 -9.47 -17.23
C MET A 267 -13.41 -9.81 -16.04
N ALA A 268 -13.16 -9.24 -14.86
CA ALA A 268 -13.90 -9.52 -13.63
C ALA A 268 -15.26 -8.81 -13.57
N ASP A 269 -16.11 -9.26 -12.65
CA ASP A 269 -17.43 -8.68 -12.35
C ASP A 269 -17.47 -8.04 -10.96
N ILE A 270 -16.65 -8.56 -10.03
CA ILE A 270 -16.58 -8.11 -8.63
C ILE A 270 -15.11 -8.15 -8.20
N ALA A 271 -14.65 -7.10 -7.53
CA ALA A 271 -13.39 -7.16 -6.82
C ALA A 271 -13.61 -7.60 -5.37
N VAL A 272 -12.75 -8.49 -4.89
CA VAL A 272 -12.86 -8.97 -3.50
C VAL A 272 -11.55 -8.78 -2.75
N SER A 273 -11.61 -8.58 -1.43
CA SER A 273 -10.44 -8.55 -0.57
C SER A 273 -10.74 -9.09 0.82
N ALA A 274 -9.85 -9.94 1.34
CA ALA A 274 -9.96 -10.53 2.67
C ALA A 274 -8.83 -10.09 3.62
N SER A 275 -8.14 -9.01 3.30
CA SER A 275 -6.97 -8.57 4.06
C SER A 275 -7.29 -8.32 5.54
N ARG A 276 -6.38 -8.74 6.41
CA ARG A 276 -6.43 -8.48 7.86
C ARG A 276 -6.06 -7.04 8.21
N SER A 277 -5.22 -6.39 7.40
CA SER A 277 -4.77 -5.02 7.64
C SER A 277 -4.32 -4.39 6.34
N GLU A 278 -4.75 -3.15 6.09
CA GLU A 278 -4.34 -2.32 4.96
C GLU A 278 -4.10 -0.88 5.40
N GLY A 279 -3.16 -0.21 4.74
CA GLY A 279 -2.98 1.24 4.88
C GLY A 279 -3.92 1.98 3.93
N LEU A 280 -3.66 1.83 2.63
CA LEU A 280 -4.51 2.27 1.52
C LEU A 280 -4.27 1.29 0.35
N PRO A 281 -5.18 0.35 0.07
CA PRO A 281 -4.93 -0.79 -0.82
C PRO A 281 -5.04 -0.41 -2.30
N PHE A 282 -3.95 -0.52 -3.04
CA PHE A 282 -3.89 -0.22 -4.48
C PHE A 282 -4.86 -1.08 -5.30
N ASN A 283 -4.91 -2.38 -5.01
CA ASN A 283 -5.79 -3.31 -5.73
C ASN A 283 -7.28 -2.93 -5.64
N ILE A 284 -7.72 -2.37 -4.53
CA ILE A 284 -9.09 -1.85 -4.39
C ILE A 284 -9.28 -0.57 -5.21
N MET A 285 -8.33 0.36 -5.15
CA MET A 285 -8.39 1.59 -5.95
C MET A 285 -8.36 1.28 -7.45
N GLU A 286 -7.54 0.33 -7.90
CA GLU A 286 -7.49 -0.14 -9.28
C GLU A 286 -8.81 -0.79 -9.72
N ALA A 287 -9.42 -1.60 -8.85
CA ALA A 287 -10.75 -2.19 -9.08
C ALA A 287 -11.83 -1.11 -9.23
N MET A 288 -11.86 -0.13 -8.31
CA MET A 288 -12.79 1.00 -8.36
C MET A 288 -12.60 1.81 -9.65
N TYR A 289 -11.36 2.09 -10.06
CA TYR A 289 -11.08 2.78 -11.32
C TYR A 289 -11.58 2.00 -12.53
N SER A 290 -11.46 0.68 -12.48
CA SER A 290 -11.97 -0.22 -13.53
C SER A 290 -13.51 -0.37 -13.50
N GLY A 291 -14.21 0.29 -12.58
CA GLY A 291 -15.66 0.26 -12.46
C GLY A 291 -16.22 -0.99 -11.80
N LEU A 292 -15.42 -1.73 -11.05
CA LEU A 292 -15.87 -2.92 -10.33
C LEU A 292 -16.47 -2.56 -8.97
N PRO A 293 -17.61 -3.17 -8.59
CA PRO A 293 -18.05 -3.16 -7.20
C PRO A 293 -17.09 -3.98 -6.35
N VAL A 294 -16.98 -3.65 -5.08
CA VAL A 294 -16.00 -4.23 -4.16
C VAL A 294 -16.68 -4.92 -2.98
N VAL A 295 -16.23 -6.13 -2.62
CA VAL A 295 -16.54 -6.76 -1.33
C VAL A 295 -15.23 -6.94 -0.57
N ALA A 296 -15.10 -6.28 0.58
CA ALA A 296 -13.85 -6.27 1.33
C ALA A 296 -14.04 -6.42 2.84
N SER A 297 -13.03 -6.97 3.52
CA SER A 297 -13.00 -7.01 4.98
C SER A 297 -13.01 -5.59 5.58
N GLY A 298 -13.70 -5.39 6.69
CA GLY A 298 -13.85 -4.12 7.39
C GLY A 298 -12.59 -3.69 8.14
N VAL A 299 -11.48 -3.47 7.41
CA VAL A 299 -10.22 -2.96 7.97
C VAL A 299 -9.98 -1.52 7.52
N LYS A 300 -9.17 -0.77 8.28
CA LYS A 300 -9.03 0.70 8.16
C LYS A 300 -8.92 1.22 6.71
N GLY A 301 -8.01 0.70 5.89
CA GLY A 301 -7.86 1.18 4.51
C GLY A 301 -9.02 0.82 3.58
N HIS A 302 -9.68 -0.34 3.78
CA HIS A 302 -10.89 -0.70 3.04
C HIS A 302 -12.08 0.18 3.45
N THR A 303 -12.20 0.41 4.76
CA THR A 303 -13.30 1.22 5.33
C THR A 303 -13.29 2.63 4.76
N ASP A 304 -12.11 3.28 4.71
CA ASP A 304 -11.97 4.62 4.18
C ASP A 304 -12.39 4.73 2.70
N LEU A 305 -12.01 3.73 1.89
CA LEU A 305 -12.36 3.73 0.47
C LEU A 305 -13.85 3.46 0.24
N LEU A 306 -14.42 2.45 0.91
CA LEU A 306 -15.77 1.97 0.60
C LEU A 306 -16.88 2.77 1.29
N GLN A 307 -16.68 3.25 2.52
CA GLN A 307 -17.69 4.06 3.20
C GLN A 307 -17.87 5.42 2.54
N ARG A 308 -16.79 6.03 2.03
CA ARG A 308 -16.85 7.32 1.35
C ARG A 308 -17.45 7.22 -0.04
N SER A 309 -17.08 6.18 -0.78
CA SER A 309 -17.45 6.02 -2.18
C SER A 309 -18.81 5.37 -2.40
N GLY A 310 -19.27 4.55 -1.46
CA GLY A 310 -20.41 3.66 -1.70
C GLY A 310 -20.13 2.63 -2.81
N ALA A 311 -18.85 2.24 -3.01
CA ALA A 311 -18.43 1.36 -4.10
C ALA A 311 -18.68 -0.13 -3.85
N GLY A 312 -19.27 -0.50 -2.71
CA GLY A 312 -19.45 -1.92 -2.38
C GLY A 312 -19.78 -2.18 -0.93
N PHE A 313 -19.46 -3.38 -0.47
CA PHE A 313 -19.81 -3.87 0.85
C PHE A 313 -18.58 -4.20 1.70
N LEU A 314 -18.69 -3.93 3.00
CA LEU A 314 -17.73 -4.33 4.01
C LEU A 314 -18.33 -5.50 4.83
N TYR A 315 -17.47 -6.48 5.15
CA TYR A 315 -17.83 -7.58 6.07
C TYR A 315 -16.78 -7.67 7.19
N PRO A 316 -17.14 -8.19 8.38
CA PRO A 316 -16.17 -8.36 9.47
C PRO A 316 -15.01 -9.26 9.04
N TYR A 317 -13.77 -8.88 9.40
CA TYR A 317 -12.59 -9.68 9.04
C TYR A 317 -12.74 -11.13 9.51
N GLY A 318 -12.47 -12.07 8.61
CA GLY A 318 -12.55 -13.52 8.88
C GLY A 318 -13.94 -14.14 8.78
N ASP A 319 -14.99 -13.36 8.59
CA ASP A 319 -16.36 -13.83 8.45
C ASP A 319 -16.66 -14.24 6.99
N GLU A 320 -16.43 -15.53 6.70
CA GLU A 320 -16.71 -16.08 5.36
C GLU A 320 -18.20 -16.16 5.02
N GLU A 321 -19.09 -16.14 6.02
CA GLU A 321 -20.55 -16.20 5.79
C GLU A 321 -21.05 -14.84 5.31
N LEU A 322 -20.79 -13.76 6.04
CA LEU A 322 -21.13 -12.41 5.62
C LEU A 322 -20.41 -11.99 4.33
N CYS A 323 -19.17 -12.49 4.12
CA CYS A 323 -18.47 -12.31 2.85
C CYS A 323 -19.26 -12.95 1.69
N ALA A 324 -19.71 -14.18 1.85
CA ALA A 324 -20.49 -14.88 0.82
C ALA A 324 -21.84 -14.22 0.58
N GLU A 325 -22.55 -13.77 1.61
CA GLU A 325 -23.80 -13.02 1.48
C GLU A 325 -23.63 -11.73 0.67
N ALA A 326 -22.60 -10.93 0.98
CA ALA A 326 -22.31 -9.71 0.24
C ALA A 326 -21.99 -9.99 -1.25
N ILE A 327 -21.25 -11.06 -1.53
CA ILE A 327 -20.95 -11.49 -2.89
C ILE A 327 -22.25 -11.94 -3.58
N GLN A 328 -23.13 -12.73 -2.92
CA GLN A 328 -24.39 -13.21 -3.50
C GLN A 328 -25.31 -12.04 -3.88
N MET A 329 -25.37 -10.98 -3.08
CA MET A 329 -26.15 -9.79 -3.42
C MET A 329 -25.68 -9.20 -4.76
N LEU A 330 -24.38 -9.07 -4.96
CA LEU A 330 -23.81 -8.56 -6.22
C LEU A 330 -23.97 -9.54 -7.37
N MET A 331 -23.90 -10.84 -7.12
CA MET A 331 -24.17 -11.86 -8.15
C MET A 331 -25.63 -11.83 -8.64
N GLY A 332 -26.54 -11.42 -7.79
CA GLY A 332 -27.98 -11.37 -8.08
C GLY A 332 -28.44 -10.17 -8.90
N SER A 333 -27.64 -9.10 -9.01
CA SER A 333 -28.07 -7.84 -9.64
C SER A 333 -26.94 -7.20 -10.44
N GLU A 334 -27.08 -7.14 -11.74
CA GLU A 334 -26.18 -6.44 -12.65
C GLU A 334 -26.29 -4.92 -12.42
N ASP A 335 -27.49 -4.38 -12.31
CA ASP A 335 -27.74 -2.97 -12.03
C ASP A 335 -27.02 -2.51 -10.74
N MET A 336 -27.01 -3.37 -9.69
CA MET A 336 -26.29 -3.08 -8.45
C MET A 336 -24.77 -3.03 -8.69
N ARG A 337 -24.23 -3.97 -9.45
CA ARG A 337 -22.80 -3.98 -9.80
C ARG A 337 -22.41 -2.70 -10.55
N GLU A 338 -23.19 -2.34 -11.56
CA GLU A 338 -22.96 -1.12 -12.34
C GLU A 338 -23.05 0.14 -11.50
N HIS A 339 -24.09 0.25 -10.66
CA HIS A 339 -24.30 1.41 -9.79
C HIS A 339 -23.12 1.61 -8.81
N LEU A 340 -22.73 0.56 -8.08
CA LEU A 340 -21.64 0.61 -7.11
C LEU A 340 -20.28 0.81 -7.79
N GLY A 341 -20.06 0.15 -8.94
CA GLY A 341 -18.85 0.33 -9.73
C GLY A 341 -18.69 1.75 -10.25
N ALA A 342 -19.79 2.37 -10.75
CA ALA A 342 -19.78 3.76 -11.17
C ALA A 342 -19.53 4.73 -10.01
N ALA A 343 -20.05 4.46 -8.82
CA ALA A 343 -19.80 5.23 -7.62
C ALA A 343 -18.30 5.16 -7.24
N GLY A 344 -17.72 3.97 -7.24
CA GLY A 344 -16.29 3.76 -6.99
C GLY A 344 -15.42 4.51 -7.98
N ARG A 345 -15.72 4.41 -9.27
CA ARG A 345 -14.95 5.06 -10.33
C ARG A 345 -14.94 6.59 -10.22
N ARG A 346 -16.02 7.19 -9.79
CA ARG A 346 -16.07 8.66 -9.54
C ARG A 346 -15.18 9.07 -8.37
N GLU A 347 -15.27 8.34 -7.28
CA GLU A 347 -14.59 8.70 -6.04
C GLU A 347 -13.09 8.44 -6.09
N VAL A 348 -12.65 7.38 -6.78
CA VAL A 348 -11.25 6.95 -6.78
C VAL A 348 -10.28 7.92 -7.48
N VAL A 349 -10.78 8.80 -8.33
CA VAL A 349 -9.96 9.77 -9.11
C VAL A 349 -9.09 10.64 -8.21
N GLN A 350 -9.56 10.99 -7.01
CA GLN A 350 -8.79 11.77 -6.03
C GLN A 350 -7.50 11.08 -5.58
N TYR A 351 -7.41 9.76 -5.73
CA TYR A 351 -6.24 8.94 -5.39
C TYR A 351 -5.29 8.74 -6.57
N SER A 352 -5.55 9.38 -7.72
CA SER A 352 -4.65 9.30 -8.87
C SER A 352 -3.30 9.96 -8.57
N LEU A 353 -2.26 9.50 -9.27
CA LEU A 353 -0.93 10.08 -9.16
C LEU A 353 -0.95 11.59 -9.47
N ASP A 354 -1.68 12.01 -10.49
CA ASP A 354 -1.80 13.41 -10.90
C ASP A 354 -2.41 14.31 -9.81
N GLN A 355 -3.25 13.75 -8.94
CA GLN A 355 -3.85 14.48 -7.83
C GLN A 355 -2.95 14.45 -6.57
N ALA A 356 -2.30 13.31 -6.29
CA ALA A 356 -1.55 13.12 -5.06
C ALA A 356 -0.15 13.74 -5.12
N LEU A 357 0.57 13.57 -6.25
CA LEU A 357 1.97 13.95 -6.39
C LEU A 357 2.22 15.45 -6.15
N PRO A 358 1.50 16.40 -6.78
CA PRO A 358 1.78 17.82 -6.61
C PRO A 358 1.68 18.28 -5.15
N GLY A 359 0.60 17.88 -4.47
CA GLY A 359 0.38 18.29 -3.08
C GLY A 359 1.39 17.69 -2.09
N ILE A 360 1.94 16.51 -2.35
CA ILE A 360 2.99 15.92 -1.52
C ILE A 360 4.34 16.58 -1.82
N MET A 361 4.66 16.85 -3.09
CA MET A 361 5.88 17.55 -3.48
C MET A 361 5.96 18.95 -2.89
N GLU A 362 4.85 19.72 -2.94
CA GLU A 362 4.76 21.03 -2.30
C GLU A 362 5.15 20.97 -0.80
N ARG A 363 4.61 20.01 -0.05
CA ARG A 363 4.90 19.83 1.38
C ARG A 363 6.36 19.44 1.64
N TYR A 364 6.95 18.64 0.77
CA TYR A 364 8.35 18.27 0.87
C TYR A 364 9.27 19.48 0.64
N GLU A 365 8.99 20.30 -0.36
CA GLU A 365 9.75 21.50 -0.69
C GLU A 365 9.60 22.60 0.37
N GLU A 366 8.38 22.83 0.87
CA GLU A 366 8.12 23.73 2.01
C GLU A 366 8.95 23.32 3.22
N LEU A 367 8.94 22.03 3.58
CA LEU A 367 9.71 21.52 4.72
C LEU A 367 11.20 21.79 4.58
N ALA A 368 11.76 21.55 3.39
CA ALA A 368 13.17 21.79 3.11
C ALA A 368 13.57 23.29 3.14
N LEU A 369 12.62 24.19 2.79
CA LEU A 369 12.84 25.64 2.84
C LEU A 369 12.79 26.20 4.27
N GLU A 370 11.84 25.72 5.09
CA GLU A 370 11.67 26.16 6.47
C GLU A 370 12.88 25.87 7.35
N ASP A 371 13.56 24.75 7.10
CA ASP A 371 14.76 24.39 7.86
C ASP A 371 15.93 25.36 7.60
N LYS A 372 16.06 25.87 6.37
CA LYS A 372 17.05 26.89 6.01
C LYS A 372 16.78 28.26 6.64
N ALA A 373 15.53 28.54 6.98
CA ALA A 373 15.11 29.79 7.61
C ALA A 373 15.31 29.80 9.14
N LYS A 374 15.55 28.64 9.77
CA LYS A 374 15.84 28.60 11.22
C LYS A 374 17.21 29.20 11.50
N PRO A 375 17.33 30.23 12.39
CA PRO A 375 18.61 30.77 12.77
C PRO A 375 19.49 29.66 13.35
N VAL A 376 20.73 29.58 12.88
CA VAL A 376 21.74 28.68 13.48
C VAL A 376 21.86 29.07 14.94
N ALA A 377 21.31 28.20 15.82
CA ALA A 377 21.48 28.39 17.26
C ALA A 377 22.98 28.42 17.56
N ARG A 378 23.48 29.59 17.95
CA ARG A 378 24.88 29.86 18.33
C ARG A 378 25.23 29.15 19.63
#